data_9cc6eda8be7e0a8b8e6ac571f2586087
#
_entry.id   9cc6eda8be7e0a8b8e6ac571f2586087
#
_cell.length_a   1.000
_cell.length_b   1.000
_cell.length_c   1.000
_cell.angle_alpha   90.00
_cell.angle_beta   90.00
_cell.angle_gamma   90.00
#
_symmetry.space_group_name_H-M   'P 1'
#
loop_
_entity.id
_entity.type
_entity.pdbx_description
1 polymer ?
#
loop_
_entity_poly.entity_id
_entity_poly.type
_entity_poly.pdbx_seq_one_letter_code
_entity_poly.pdbx_strand_id
1 'polypeptide(L)'
;MNSNYEILLWNIYDVFETCEKTCTAKMKNDKICNKKCSYKYNNIDNIESYSCKLHFPKNIKMTNKNKITLKTIDKYLLQEIALKFISKIEEIYNTNIDIFKSLNSIYIELQPKCNPKMLFISHILYGKLIELFKQDNTIIRFIRATQKLKSYDGPPLVCNLKGKYAQRKWYSIQYAKWFLENKINSSENEKWYPFFQDCKKKDDISDSLNFAVNILIGVCPSKLKHKNGNELK
;
A
#
# COMPACT_ATOMS: atom_id res chain seq x y z
N MET A 1 5.49 -11.73 -7.72
CA MET A 1 6.17 -12.95 -7.22
C MET A 1 6.00 -14.03 -8.27
N ASN A 2 7.07 -14.74 -8.61
CA ASN A 2 7.04 -15.86 -9.55
C ASN A 2 6.96 -17.22 -8.82
N SER A 3 6.93 -18.32 -9.59
CA SER A 3 6.82 -19.69 -9.05
C SER A 3 7.97 -20.12 -8.13
N ASN A 4 9.12 -19.44 -8.21
CA ASN A 4 10.29 -19.68 -7.36
C ASN A 4 10.29 -18.80 -6.09
N TYR A 5 9.18 -18.16 -5.77
CA TYR A 5 9.03 -17.19 -4.68
C TYR A 5 9.88 -15.92 -4.81
N GLU A 6 10.41 -15.62 -6.00
CA GLU A 6 11.11 -14.37 -6.25
C GLU A 6 10.13 -13.19 -6.26
N ILE A 7 10.43 -12.17 -5.46
CA ILE A 7 9.60 -10.95 -5.33
C ILE A 7 10.18 -9.89 -6.25
N LEU A 8 9.55 -9.65 -7.40
CA LEU A 8 10.02 -8.67 -8.37
C LEU A 8 9.77 -7.24 -7.93
N LEU A 9 8.61 -6.98 -7.31
CA LEU A 9 8.21 -5.67 -6.82
C LEU A 9 7.33 -5.82 -5.58
N TRP A 10 7.65 -5.07 -4.52
CA TRP A 10 6.87 -5.04 -3.29
C TRP A 10 6.95 -3.66 -2.67
N ASN A 11 5.84 -2.92 -2.65
CA ASN A 11 5.85 -1.53 -2.19
C ASN A 11 4.46 -1.07 -1.72
N ILE A 12 4.45 0.07 -1.01
CA ILE A 12 3.26 0.86 -0.69
C ILE A 12 3.36 2.17 -1.46
N TYR A 13 2.32 2.52 -2.19
CA TYR A 13 2.25 3.74 -2.97
C TYR A 13 1.24 4.70 -2.38
N ASP A 14 1.68 5.90 -2.03
CA ASP A 14 0.78 6.96 -1.62
C ASP A 14 0.12 7.61 -2.85
N VAL A 15 -1.20 7.66 -2.84
CA VAL A 15 -2.01 8.26 -3.92
C VAL A 15 -2.06 9.78 -3.78
N PHE A 16 -1.98 10.26 -2.55
CA PHE A 16 -1.98 11.69 -2.25
C PHE A 16 -0.58 12.12 -1.82
N GLU A 17 -0.10 13.19 -2.42
CA GLU A 17 1.15 13.80 -1.99
C GLU A 17 1.03 14.17 -0.51
N THR A 18 1.78 13.50 0.31
CA THR A 18 2.04 13.99 1.66
C THR A 18 3.09 15.07 1.54
N CYS A 19 2.83 16.25 2.10
CA CYS A 19 3.89 17.27 2.16
C CYS A 19 4.99 16.74 3.10
N GLU A 20 5.94 16.00 2.56
CA GLU A 20 7.09 15.44 3.30
C GLU A 20 8.25 16.42 3.41
N LYS A 21 7.99 17.72 3.15
CA LYS A 21 9.04 18.72 3.30
C LYS A 21 9.52 18.77 4.75
N THR A 22 10.82 18.59 4.92
CA THR A 22 11.49 18.69 6.21
C THR A 22 12.07 20.08 6.37
N CYS A 23 12.15 20.54 7.60
CA CYS A 23 12.70 21.84 7.95
C CYS A 23 14.23 21.83 7.78
N THR A 24 14.74 22.66 6.90
CA THR A 24 16.18 22.80 6.59
C THR A 24 16.91 23.81 7.48
N ALA A 25 16.24 24.38 8.47
CA ALA A 25 16.85 25.36 9.37
C ALA A 25 18.00 24.71 10.17
N LYS A 26 19.13 25.42 10.26
CA LYS A 26 20.26 25.05 11.11
C LYS A 26 19.92 25.30 12.58
N MET A 27 20.20 24.34 13.42
CA MET A 27 20.12 24.45 14.87
C MET A 27 21.45 25.02 15.43
N LYS A 28 21.46 25.38 16.72
CA LYS A 28 22.63 25.94 17.41
C LYS A 28 23.92 25.07 17.35
N ASN A 29 23.78 23.79 17.08
CA ASN A 29 24.83 22.79 16.95
C ASN A 29 25.17 22.47 15.47
N ASP A 30 24.87 23.36 14.54
CA ASP A 30 25.04 23.23 13.08
C ASP A 30 24.30 22.05 12.42
N LYS A 31 23.55 21.27 13.18
CA LYS A 31 22.72 20.19 12.63
C LYS A 31 21.45 20.74 11.99
N ILE A 32 21.04 20.14 10.89
CA ILE A 32 19.77 20.47 10.23
C ILE A 32 18.62 19.95 11.10
N CYS A 33 17.56 20.74 11.22
CA CYS A 33 16.39 20.43 12.08
C CYS A 33 15.65 19.14 11.71
N ASN A 34 15.48 18.85 10.42
CA ASN A 34 14.79 17.68 9.84
C ASN A 34 13.38 17.40 10.38
N LYS A 35 12.78 18.30 11.17
CA LYS A 35 11.37 18.14 11.60
C LYS A 35 10.44 18.37 10.43
N LYS A 36 9.33 17.64 10.38
CA LYS A 36 8.27 17.83 9.37
C LYS A 36 7.81 19.30 9.37
N CYS A 37 7.75 19.92 8.19
CA CYS A 37 7.26 21.27 8.02
C CYS A 37 5.76 21.33 8.32
N SER A 38 5.35 22.35 9.08
CA SER A 38 3.97 22.61 9.44
C SER A 38 3.48 23.97 8.93
N TYR A 39 4.39 24.77 8.38
CA TYR A 39 4.12 26.12 7.92
C TYR A 39 4.82 26.39 6.58
N LYS A 40 4.17 27.24 5.77
CA LYS A 40 4.71 27.79 4.53
C LYS A 40 4.67 29.32 4.58
N TYR A 41 5.61 29.98 3.94
CA TYR A 41 5.72 31.40 3.85
C TYR A 41 6.51 31.78 2.60
N ASN A 42 6.35 33.03 2.12
CA ASN A 42 7.22 33.55 1.09
C ASN A 42 8.46 34.18 1.75
N ASN A 43 9.65 33.84 1.28
CA ASN A 43 10.89 34.48 1.71
C ASN A 43 11.05 35.90 1.09
N ILE A 44 12.19 36.53 1.32
CA ILE A 44 12.49 37.88 0.82
C ILE A 44 12.43 37.95 -0.72
N ASP A 45 12.79 36.86 -1.40
CA ASP A 45 12.77 36.75 -2.86
C ASP A 45 11.40 36.33 -3.40
N ASN A 46 10.36 36.38 -2.57
CA ASN A 46 8.99 35.93 -2.87
C ASN A 46 8.88 34.44 -3.27
N ILE A 47 9.85 33.61 -2.85
CA ILE A 47 9.85 32.17 -3.09
C ILE A 47 9.15 31.45 -1.93
N GLU A 48 8.22 30.54 -2.25
CA GLU A 48 7.52 29.73 -1.24
C GLU A 48 8.52 28.85 -0.49
N SER A 49 8.64 29.07 0.81
CA SER A 49 9.55 28.37 1.73
C SER A 49 8.77 27.66 2.83
N TYR A 50 9.40 26.68 3.45
CA TYR A 50 8.73 25.76 4.38
C TYR A 50 9.51 25.65 5.68
N SER A 51 8.79 25.61 6.82
CA SER A 51 9.43 25.46 8.13
C SER A 51 8.59 24.64 9.12
N CYS A 52 9.24 24.12 10.15
CA CYS A 52 8.52 23.66 11.34
C CYS A 52 8.11 24.89 12.20
N LYS A 53 7.24 24.67 13.18
CA LYS A 53 6.74 25.75 14.06
C LYS A 53 7.88 26.53 14.75
N LEU A 54 8.94 25.86 15.18
CA LEU A 54 10.04 26.46 15.92
C LEU A 54 10.93 27.36 15.05
N HIS A 55 11.03 27.05 13.75
CA HIS A 55 11.88 27.76 12.80
C HIS A 55 11.10 28.61 11.82
N PHE A 56 9.83 28.92 12.14
CA PHE A 56 9.06 29.91 11.38
C PHE A 56 9.73 31.30 11.56
N PRO A 57 9.94 32.08 10.48
CA PRO A 57 10.62 33.36 10.55
C PRO A 57 9.93 34.34 11.52
N LYS A 58 10.69 34.92 12.45
CA LYS A 58 10.15 35.83 13.48
C LYS A 58 9.66 37.17 12.91
N ASN A 59 10.20 37.58 11.78
CA ASN A 59 9.80 38.80 11.06
C ASN A 59 8.51 38.64 10.25
N ILE A 60 7.96 37.45 10.14
CA ILE A 60 6.70 37.18 9.45
C ILE A 60 5.62 36.89 10.48
N LYS A 61 4.49 37.61 10.43
CA LYS A 61 3.34 37.33 11.30
C LYS A 61 2.75 35.96 10.94
N MET A 62 2.84 35.04 11.88
CA MET A 62 2.23 33.71 11.72
C MET A 62 0.70 33.81 11.70
N THR A 63 0.07 33.31 10.64
CA THR A 63 -1.39 33.28 10.48
C THR A 63 -1.85 31.87 10.15
N ASN A 64 -3.14 31.61 10.21
CA ASN A 64 -3.71 30.33 9.79
C ASN A 64 -3.47 30.03 8.30
N LYS A 65 -3.26 31.07 7.46
CA LYS A 65 -2.94 30.92 6.04
C LYS A 65 -1.54 30.34 5.81
N ASN A 66 -0.64 30.52 6.77
CA ASN A 66 0.70 29.96 6.71
C ASN A 66 0.74 28.47 7.10
N LYS A 67 -0.29 27.98 7.81
CA LYS A 67 -0.31 26.59 8.25
C LYS A 67 -0.55 25.65 7.06
N ILE A 68 0.35 24.67 6.91
CA ILE A 68 0.17 23.60 5.93
C ILE A 68 -0.96 22.70 6.44
N THR A 69 -2.12 22.84 5.85
CA THR A 69 -3.26 21.94 6.11
C THR A 69 -3.35 20.94 4.99
N LEU A 70 -2.98 19.70 5.28
CA LEU A 70 -3.27 18.61 4.36
C LEU A 70 -4.78 18.38 4.35
N LYS A 71 -5.37 18.41 3.17
CA LYS A 71 -6.77 18.04 2.99
C LYS A 71 -6.90 16.56 3.37
N THR A 72 -7.68 16.24 4.40
CA THR A 72 -7.95 14.84 4.75
C THR A 72 -8.76 14.18 3.63
N ILE A 73 -8.58 12.88 3.44
CA ILE A 73 -9.23 12.13 2.36
C ILE A 73 -10.76 12.29 2.34
N ASP A 74 -11.35 12.54 3.51
CA ASP A 74 -12.80 12.75 3.64
C ASP A 74 -13.30 14.06 3.03
N LYS A 75 -12.40 15.00 2.81
CA LYS A 75 -12.71 16.32 2.20
C LYS A 75 -12.55 16.32 0.67
N TYR A 76 -12.05 15.25 0.09
CA TYR A 76 -11.97 15.12 -1.37
C TYR A 76 -13.28 14.58 -1.93
N LEU A 77 -13.68 15.10 -3.09
CA LEU A 77 -14.76 14.50 -3.88
C LEU A 77 -14.32 13.11 -4.37
N LEU A 78 -15.26 12.19 -4.52
CA LEU A 78 -14.96 10.86 -5.06
C LEU A 78 -14.28 10.93 -6.44
N GLN A 79 -14.68 11.88 -7.28
CA GLN A 79 -14.04 12.13 -8.57
C GLN A 79 -12.57 12.53 -8.43
N GLU A 80 -12.24 13.44 -7.50
CA GLU A 80 -10.84 13.86 -7.25
C GLU A 80 -9.99 12.67 -6.79
N ILE A 81 -10.56 11.82 -5.91
CA ILE A 81 -9.89 10.60 -5.44
C ILE A 81 -9.65 9.64 -6.62
N ALA A 82 -10.68 9.41 -7.45
CA ALA A 82 -10.60 8.52 -8.59
C ALA A 82 -9.53 8.97 -9.59
N LEU A 83 -9.51 10.26 -9.96
CA LEU A 83 -8.54 10.80 -10.91
C LEU A 83 -7.10 10.65 -10.40
N LYS A 84 -6.84 11.03 -9.15
CA LYS A 84 -5.49 10.85 -8.55
C LYS A 84 -5.08 9.38 -8.49
N PHE A 85 -6.02 8.51 -8.16
CA PHE A 85 -5.77 7.08 -8.08
C PHE A 85 -5.45 6.47 -9.45
N ILE A 86 -6.23 6.83 -10.50
CA ILE A 86 -5.99 6.40 -11.88
C ILE A 86 -4.61 6.85 -12.36
N SER A 87 -4.28 8.15 -12.18
CA SER A 87 -2.96 8.68 -12.56
C SER A 87 -1.82 7.95 -11.84
N LYS A 88 -2.01 7.61 -10.56
CA LYS A 88 -1.00 6.86 -9.81
C LYS A 88 -0.83 5.42 -10.30
N ILE A 89 -1.90 4.75 -10.69
CA ILE A 89 -1.83 3.41 -11.29
C ILE A 89 -1.09 3.47 -12.63
N GLU A 90 -1.37 4.46 -13.47
CA GLU A 90 -0.68 4.66 -14.74
C GLU A 90 0.82 4.92 -14.55
N GLU A 91 1.18 5.76 -13.59
CA GLU A 91 2.58 6.01 -13.22
C GLU A 91 3.29 4.70 -12.81
N ILE A 92 2.68 3.93 -11.89
CA ILE A 92 3.24 2.66 -11.41
C ILE A 92 3.38 1.66 -12.58
N TYR A 93 2.36 1.54 -13.42
CA TYR A 93 2.38 0.66 -14.59
C TYR A 93 3.50 1.03 -15.55
N ASN A 94 3.59 2.30 -15.95
CA ASN A 94 4.58 2.78 -16.91
C ASN A 94 6.02 2.65 -16.37
N THR A 95 6.21 2.90 -15.05
CA THR A 95 7.53 2.78 -14.42
C THR A 95 8.01 1.33 -14.32
N ASN A 96 7.09 0.36 -14.28
CA ASN A 96 7.39 -1.05 -14.08
C ASN A 96 6.83 -1.92 -15.22
N ILE A 97 6.79 -1.40 -16.44
CA ILE A 97 6.05 -1.99 -17.56
C ILE A 97 6.47 -3.44 -17.87
N ASP A 98 7.76 -3.74 -17.76
CA ASP A 98 8.27 -5.10 -18.06
C ASP A 98 7.77 -6.11 -17.02
N ILE A 99 7.70 -5.72 -15.74
CA ILE A 99 7.14 -6.56 -14.69
C ILE A 99 5.64 -6.77 -14.96
N PHE A 100 4.90 -5.71 -15.25
CA PHE A 100 3.45 -5.80 -15.48
C PHE A 100 3.12 -6.64 -16.72
N LYS A 101 3.85 -6.51 -17.81
CA LYS A 101 3.68 -7.35 -19.02
C LYS A 101 4.00 -8.83 -18.81
N SER A 102 4.77 -9.17 -17.79
CA SER A 102 5.09 -10.56 -17.45
C SER A 102 4.01 -11.22 -16.56
N LEU A 103 2.97 -10.50 -16.15
CA LEU A 103 1.97 -11.02 -15.22
C LEU A 103 0.97 -11.97 -15.91
N ASN A 104 0.81 -13.16 -15.36
CA ASN A 104 -0.25 -14.09 -15.73
C ASN A 104 -1.58 -13.79 -15.02
N SER A 105 -1.52 -13.23 -13.83
CA SER A 105 -2.73 -12.93 -13.04
C SER A 105 -2.51 -11.79 -12.04
N ILE A 106 -3.58 -11.04 -11.80
CA ILE A 106 -3.66 -9.96 -10.83
C ILE A 106 -4.81 -10.24 -9.88
N TYR A 107 -4.53 -10.11 -8.59
CA TYR A 107 -5.54 -10.32 -7.56
C TYR A 107 -5.74 -9.05 -6.74
N ILE A 108 -6.99 -8.67 -6.57
CA ILE A 108 -7.40 -7.48 -5.81
C ILE A 108 -8.15 -7.95 -4.57
N GLU A 109 -7.78 -7.45 -3.39
CA GLU A 109 -8.53 -7.76 -2.19
C GLU A 109 -9.96 -7.22 -2.28
N LEU A 110 -10.94 -8.10 -2.09
CA LEU A 110 -12.35 -7.73 -2.06
C LEU A 110 -12.64 -6.89 -0.81
N GLN A 111 -12.99 -5.63 -1.03
CA GLN A 111 -13.29 -4.69 0.05
C GLN A 111 -14.67 -4.94 0.66
N PRO A 112 -14.82 -4.75 1.99
CA PRO A 112 -16.09 -4.98 2.68
C PRO A 112 -17.11 -3.89 2.30
N LYS A 113 -18.39 -4.29 2.19
CA LYS A 113 -19.51 -3.37 1.85
C LYS A 113 -19.69 -2.22 2.85
N CYS A 114 -19.26 -2.40 4.10
CA CYS A 114 -19.33 -1.35 5.13
C CYS A 114 -18.35 -0.18 4.90
N ASN A 115 -17.42 -0.30 3.95
CA ASN A 115 -16.52 0.79 3.56
C ASN A 115 -16.75 1.18 2.09
N PRO A 116 -17.78 2.01 1.79
CA PRO A 116 -18.17 2.31 0.42
C PRO A 116 -17.10 3.05 -0.38
N LYS A 117 -16.28 3.90 0.26
CA LYS A 117 -15.16 4.58 -0.43
C LYS A 117 -14.08 3.59 -0.88
N MET A 118 -13.68 2.65 -0.03
CA MET A 118 -12.70 1.63 -0.40
C MET A 118 -13.26 0.66 -1.44
N LEU A 119 -14.55 0.31 -1.34
CA LEU A 119 -15.23 -0.49 -2.34
C LEU A 119 -15.23 0.22 -3.71
N PHE A 120 -15.58 1.51 -3.75
CA PHE A 120 -15.53 2.32 -4.96
C PHE A 120 -14.12 2.32 -5.59
N ILE A 121 -13.08 2.59 -4.78
CA ILE A 121 -11.70 2.60 -5.27
C ILE A 121 -11.25 1.23 -5.79
N SER A 122 -11.67 0.13 -5.15
CA SER A 122 -11.34 -1.22 -5.64
C SER A 122 -11.99 -1.53 -7.01
N HIS A 123 -13.18 -0.99 -7.29
CA HIS A 123 -13.81 -1.12 -8.62
C HIS A 123 -13.13 -0.21 -9.66
N ILE A 124 -12.69 1.00 -9.29
CA ILE A 124 -11.88 1.85 -10.16
C ILE A 124 -10.56 1.13 -10.53
N LEU A 125 -9.88 0.54 -9.53
CA LEU A 125 -8.69 -0.27 -9.76
C LEU A 125 -8.96 -1.41 -10.75
N TYR A 126 -10.01 -2.17 -10.52
CA TYR A 126 -10.40 -3.28 -11.38
C TYR A 126 -10.63 -2.84 -12.83
N GLY A 127 -11.44 -1.78 -13.02
CA GLY A 127 -11.71 -1.23 -14.36
C GLY A 127 -10.46 -0.72 -15.07
N LYS A 128 -9.58 -0.01 -14.33
CA LYS A 128 -8.32 0.49 -14.89
C LYS A 128 -7.35 -0.63 -15.26
N LEU A 129 -7.27 -1.67 -14.46
CA LEU A 129 -6.45 -2.84 -14.79
C LEU A 129 -7.00 -3.59 -16.02
N ILE A 130 -8.32 -3.75 -16.16
CA ILE A 130 -8.91 -4.32 -17.38
C ILE A 130 -8.53 -3.49 -18.60
N GLU A 131 -8.57 -2.17 -18.51
CA GLU A 131 -8.18 -1.28 -19.60
C GLU A 131 -6.70 -1.46 -19.97
N LEU A 132 -5.80 -1.49 -19.00
CA LEU A 132 -4.37 -1.64 -19.21
C LEU A 132 -3.98 -3.01 -19.79
N PHE A 133 -4.67 -4.07 -19.39
CA PHE A 133 -4.38 -5.44 -19.80
C PHE A 133 -5.36 -6.03 -20.84
N LYS A 134 -6.16 -5.18 -21.47
CA LYS A 134 -7.20 -5.63 -22.45
C LYS A 134 -6.68 -6.43 -23.63
N GLN A 135 -5.40 -6.30 -23.97
CA GLN A 135 -4.75 -7.02 -25.06
C GLN A 135 -3.92 -8.21 -24.55
N ASP A 136 -3.79 -8.37 -23.23
CA ASP A 136 -3.01 -9.42 -22.61
C ASP A 136 -3.94 -10.54 -22.09
N ASN A 137 -3.42 -11.75 -22.02
CA ASN A 137 -4.16 -12.88 -21.42
C ASN A 137 -4.12 -12.87 -19.88
N THR A 138 -3.85 -11.71 -19.26
CA THR A 138 -3.73 -11.57 -17.82
C THR A 138 -5.09 -11.71 -17.14
N ILE A 139 -5.19 -12.61 -16.17
CA ILE A 139 -6.42 -12.86 -15.43
C ILE A 139 -6.52 -11.90 -14.25
N ILE A 140 -7.59 -11.10 -14.17
CA ILE A 140 -7.82 -10.15 -13.07
C ILE A 140 -9.00 -10.65 -12.22
N ARG A 141 -8.79 -10.84 -10.92
CA ARG A 141 -9.81 -11.40 -10.01
C ARG A 141 -9.82 -10.71 -8.65
N PHE A 142 -11.01 -10.69 -8.03
CA PHE A 142 -11.13 -10.36 -6.61
C PHE A 142 -10.87 -11.58 -5.73
N ILE A 143 -10.16 -11.37 -4.62
CA ILE A 143 -9.86 -12.40 -3.61
C ILE A 143 -10.36 -11.96 -2.23
N ARG A 144 -10.92 -12.89 -1.46
CA ARG A 144 -11.41 -12.59 -0.12
C ARG A 144 -10.29 -12.43 0.89
N ALA A 145 -10.38 -11.44 1.77
CA ALA A 145 -9.42 -11.15 2.84
C ALA A 145 -9.06 -12.37 3.72
N THR A 146 -9.97 -13.33 3.85
CA THR A 146 -9.75 -14.54 4.65
C THR A 146 -8.74 -15.51 4.05
N GLN A 147 -8.38 -15.37 2.78
CA GLN A 147 -7.46 -16.28 2.10
C GLN A 147 -5.99 -16.06 2.53
N LYS A 148 -5.60 -14.82 2.84
CA LYS A 148 -4.21 -14.46 3.18
C LYS A 148 -3.60 -15.21 4.37
N LEU A 149 -4.40 -15.73 5.28
CA LEU A 149 -3.92 -16.45 6.45
C LEU A 149 -3.91 -17.98 6.28
N LYS A 150 -4.21 -18.52 5.11
CA LYS A 150 -4.31 -19.95 4.87
C LYS A 150 -3.02 -20.62 4.40
N SER A 151 -2.03 -19.84 4.03
CA SER A 151 -0.77 -20.32 3.45
C SER A 151 0.33 -20.59 4.47
N TYR A 152 0.05 -20.35 5.74
CA TYR A 152 1.05 -20.55 6.78
C TYR A 152 1.23 -22.03 7.11
N ASP A 153 2.46 -22.52 6.98
CA ASP A 153 2.90 -23.88 7.27
C ASP A 153 4.03 -23.94 8.31
N GLY A 154 4.24 -22.85 9.03
CA GLY A 154 5.25 -22.74 10.08
C GLY A 154 4.78 -23.29 11.44
N PRO A 155 5.59 -23.14 12.50
CA PRO A 155 5.25 -23.58 13.85
C PRO A 155 4.04 -22.85 14.40
N PRO A 156 3.25 -23.49 15.29
CA PRO A 156 2.10 -22.85 15.91
C PRO A 156 2.45 -21.53 16.59
N LEU A 157 1.66 -20.50 16.33
CA LEU A 157 1.85 -19.17 16.92
C LEU A 157 0.76 -18.88 17.94
N VAL A 158 1.14 -18.34 19.08
CA VAL A 158 0.23 -17.91 20.15
C VAL A 158 0.15 -16.40 20.15
N CYS A 159 -1.05 -15.84 19.94
CA CYS A 159 -1.30 -14.41 19.96
C CYS A 159 -2.02 -14.01 21.25
N ASN A 160 -1.40 -13.15 22.05
CA ASN A 160 -1.96 -12.65 23.31
C ASN A 160 -2.77 -11.35 23.15
N LEU A 161 -2.97 -10.86 21.91
CA LEU A 161 -3.74 -9.65 21.65
C LEU A 161 -5.23 -9.90 21.84
N LYS A 162 -5.93 -8.91 22.39
CA LYS A 162 -7.38 -8.93 22.51
C LYS A 162 -8.03 -8.46 21.22
N GLY A 163 -9.10 -9.17 20.80
CA GLY A 163 -9.90 -8.78 19.65
C GLY A 163 -9.44 -9.41 18.32
N LYS A 164 -10.39 -9.99 17.60
CA LYS A 164 -10.17 -10.74 16.34
C LYS A 164 -9.46 -9.91 15.25
N TYR A 165 -9.71 -8.61 15.19
CA TYR A 165 -9.07 -7.73 14.20
C TYR A 165 -7.57 -7.55 14.48
N ALA A 166 -7.22 -7.25 15.74
CA ALA A 166 -5.81 -7.10 16.15
C ALA A 166 -5.05 -8.42 15.99
N GLN A 167 -5.67 -9.56 16.35
CA GLN A 167 -5.07 -10.88 16.15
C GLN A 167 -4.78 -11.17 14.67
N ARG A 168 -5.75 -10.88 13.76
CA ARG A 168 -5.55 -11.09 12.32
C ARG A 168 -4.39 -10.27 11.76
N LYS A 169 -4.26 -9.00 12.14
CA LYS A 169 -3.12 -8.16 11.76
C LYS A 169 -1.81 -8.74 12.28
N TRP A 170 -1.78 -9.15 13.53
CA TRP A 170 -0.61 -9.75 14.14
C TRP A 170 -0.20 -11.04 13.40
N TYR A 171 -1.14 -11.96 13.16
CA TYR A 171 -0.86 -13.18 12.41
C TYR A 171 -0.34 -12.88 11.00
N SER A 172 -0.93 -11.91 10.31
CA SER A 172 -0.47 -11.54 8.97
C SER A 172 0.99 -11.12 8.97
N ILE A 173 1.40 -10.31 9.94
CA ILE A 173 2.80 -9.87 10.09
C ILE A 173 3.72 -11.04 10.42
N GLN A 174 3.33 -11.93 11.36
CA GLN A 174 4.16 -13.08 11.73
C GLN A 174 4.31 -14.08 10.57
N TYR A 175 3.26 -14.31 9.79
CA TYR A 175 3.30 -15.20 8.62
C TYR A 175 4.22 -14.66 7.53
N ALA A 176 4.12 -13.37 7.22
CA ALA A 176 5.00 -12.72 6.27
C ALA A 176 6.47 -12.78 6.73
N LYS A 177 6.72 -12.48 8.01
CA LYS A 177 8.05 -12.58 8.61
C LYS A 177 8.62 -13.99 8.47
N TRP A 178 7.87 -15.00 8.91
CA TRP A 178 8.29 -16.40 8.84
C TRP A 178 8.58 -16.84 7.40
N PHE A 179 7.74 -16.44 6.45
CA PHE A 179 7.95 -16.74 5.04
C PHE A 179 9.27 -16.14 4.51
N LEU A 180 9.53 -14.88 4.82
CA LEU A 180 10.78 -14.21 4.44
C LEU A 180 12.02 -14.89 5.04
N GLU A 181 11.92 -15.38 6.28
CA GLU A 181 13.05 -16.02 6.98
C GLU A 181 13.28 -17.47 6.55
N ASN A 182 12.26 -18.20 6.06
CA ASN A 182 12.32 -19.65 5.91
C ASN A 182 12.02 -20.18 4.51
N LYS A 183 11.40 -19.40 3.62
CA LYS A 183 10.90 -19.90 2.34
C LYS A 183 11.54 -19.26 1.11
N ILE A 184 12.04 -18.05 1.22
CA ILE A 184 12.75 -17.40 0.14
C ILE A 184 14.26 -17.68 0.24
N ASN A 185 14.97 -17.54 -0.88
CA ASN A 185 16.42 -17.71 -0.88
C ASN A 185 17.14 -16.57 -0.15
N SER A 186 18.42 -16.76 0.19
CA SER A 186 19.19 -15.79 0.96
C SER A 186 19.29 -14.42 0.30
N SER A 187 19.46 -14.36 -1.02
CA SER A 187 19.57 -13.08 -1.75
C SER A 187 18.25 -12.29 -1.73
N GLU A 188 17.12 -12.96 -1.87
CA GLU A 188 15.79 -12.32 -1.72
C GLU A 188 15.54 -11.88 -0.28
N ASN A 189 15.96 -12.67 0.70
CA ASN A 189 15.86 -12.30 2.12
C ASN A 189 16.67 -11.04 2.43
N GLU A 190 17.93 -10.98 2.02
CA GLU A 190 18.81 -9.81 2.21
C GLU A 190 18.22 -8.52 1.62
N LYS A 191 17.49 -8.63 0.51
CA LYS A 191 16.82 -7.52 -0.14
C LYS A 191 15.53 -7.11 0.58
N TRP A 192 14.63 -8.06 0.86
CA TRP A 192 13.25 -7.76 1.24
C TRP A 192 13.00 -7.74 2.75
N TYR A 193 13.82 -8.43 3.55
CA TYR A 193 13.64 -8.43 5.00
C TYR A 193 13.93 -7.07 5.63
N PRO A 194 15.00 -6.33 5.28
CA PRO A 194 15.22 -4.97 5.75
C PRO A 194 14.07 -4.03 5.34
N PHE A 195 13.63 -4.08 4.08
CA PHE A 195 12.49 -3.31 3.61
C PHE A 195 11.24 -3.58 4.46
N PHE A 196 10.94 -4.85 4.74
CA PHE A 196 9.83 -5.24 5.59
C PHE A 196 9.99 -4.69 7.02
N GLN A 197 11.19 -4.75 7.59
CA GLN A 197 11.46 -4.26 8.94
C GLN A 197 11.28 -2.73 9.05
N ASP A 198 11.66 -1.98 8.04
CA ASP A 198 11.57 -0.51 8.03
C ASP A 198 10.17 0.02 7.68
N CYS A 199 9.33 -0.81 7.09
CA CYS A 199 7.99 -0.39 6.68
C CYS A 199 7.11 -0.05 7.89
N LYS A 200 6.52 1.15 7.87
CA LYS A 200 5.62 1.63 8.95
C LYS A 200 4.28 0.89 8.98
N LYS A 201 3.77 0.49 7.81
CA LYS A 201 2.50 -0.24 7.66
C LYS A 201 2.74 -1.70 7.35
N LYS A 202 3.35 -2.40 8.31
CA LYS A 202 3.72 -3.82 8.17
C LYS A 202 2.54 -4.73 7.87
N ASP A 203 1.37 -4.42 8.40
CA ASP A 203 0.14 -5.18 8.15
C ASP A 203 -0.28 -5.15 6.67
N ASP A 204 -0.25 -3.97 6.02
CA ASP A 204 -0.66 -3.82 4.63
C ASP A 204 0.29 -4.58 3.67
N ILE A 205 1.62 -4.45 3.86
CA ILE A 205 2.58 -5.19 3.04
C ILE A 205 2.60 -6.69 3.34
N SER A 206 2.34 -7.09 4.59
CA SER A 206 2.21 -8.49 4.94
C SER A 206 1.01 -9.12 4.26
N ASP A 207 -0.11 -8.41 4.20
CA ASP A 207 -1.32 -8.88 3.55
C ASP A 207 -1.07 -9.17 2.07
N SER A 208 -0.38 -8.28 1.34
CA SER A 208 -0.06 -8.48 -0.08
C SER A 208 0.86 -9.68 -0.30
N LEU A 209 1.90 -9.85 0.53
CA LEU A 209 2.79 -11.01 0.45
C LEU A 209 2.04 -12.31 0.74
N ASN A 210 1.27 -12.37 1.82
CA ASN A 210 0.51 -13.55 2.20
C ASN A 210 -0.54 -13.95 1.14
N PHE A 211 -1.15 -12.98 0.44
CA PHE A 211 -2.01 -13.26 -0.71
C PHE A 211 -1.22 -13.89 -1.85
N ALA A 212 -0.07 -13.32 -2.22
CA ALA A 212 0.75 -13.85 -3.30
C ALA A 212 1.20 -15.29 -3.00
N VAL A 213 1.68 -15.55 -1.79
CA VAL A 213 2.07 -16.90 -1.35
C VAL A 213 0.89 -17.87 -1.40
N ASN A 214 -0.28 -17.46 -0.90
CA ASN A 214 -1.50 -18.29 -0.90
C ASN A 214 -1.92 -18.69 -2.32
N ILE A 215 -1.80 -17.79 -3.27
CA ILE A 215 -2.12 -18.05 -4.68
C ILE A 215 -1.12 -19.03 -5.28
N LEU A 216 0.18 -18.83 -5.04
CA LEU A 216 1.23 -19.68 -5.61
C LEU A 216 1.17 -21.12 -5.11
N ILE A 217 0.87 -21.34 -3.83
CA ILE A 217 0.76 -22.70 -3.28
C ILE A 217 -0.59 -23.37 -3.59
N GLY A 218 -1.48 -22.71 -4.35
CA GLY A 218 -2.74 -23.29 -4.80
C GLY A 218 -3.82 -23.44 -3.70
N VAL A 219 -3.62 -22.82 -2.53
CA VAL A 219 -4.61 -22.78 -1.45
C VAL A 219 -5.76 -21.83 -1.77
N CYS A 220 -5.63 -21.01 -2.81
CA CYS A 220 -6.73 -20.23 -3.33
C CYS A 220 -7.75 -21.16 -3.98
N PRO A 221 -8.97 -21.31 -3.43
CA PRO A 221 -9.97 -22.18 -4.03
C PRO A 221 -10.42 -21.56 -5.35
N SER A 222 -9.79 -21.97 -6.46
CA SER A 222 -10.26 -21.74 -7.82
C SER A 222 -11.55 -22.51 -8.11
N LYS A 223 -12.06 -23.26 -7.13
CA LYS A 223 -13.37 -23.91 -7.13
C LYS A 223 -14.35 -23.06 -6.33
N LEU A 224 -14.75 -21.90 -6.87
CA LEU A 224 -16.16 -21.58 -6.82
C LEU A 224 -16.84 -22.75 -7.54
N LYS A 225 -17.34 -23.71 -6.79
CA LYS A 225 -18.34 -24.64 -7.30
C LYS A 225 -19.40 -23.74 -7.91
N HIS A 226 -19.47 -23.69 -9.23
CA HIS A 226 -20.72 -23.42 -9.91
C HIS A 226 -21.65 -24.45 -9.31
N LYS A 227 -22.52 -24.04 -8.40
CA LYS A 227 -23.74 -24.78 -8.14
C LYS A 227 -24.44 -24.78 -9.48
N ASN A 228 -24.26 -25.86 -10.19
CA ASN A 228 -25.00 -26.16 -11.39
C ASN A 228 -26.45 -25.91 -11.05
N GLY A 229 -27.08 -25.09 -11.87
CA GLY A 229 -28.48 -24.84 -11.79
C GLY A 229 -29.25 -26.16 -11.75
N ASN A 230 -30.13 -26.26 -10.80
CA ASN A 230 -31.22 -27.17 -10.92
C ASN A 230 -32.03 -26.78 -12.14
N GLU A 231 -32.06 -27.65 -13.09
CA GLU A 231 -33.02 -27.64 -14.18
C GLU A 231 -34.41 -27.42 -13.60
N LEU A 232 -35.04 -26.34 -13.99
CA LEU A 232 -36.47 -26.17 -13.86
C LEU A 232 -37.12 -27.05 -14.93
N LYS A 233 -37.77 -28.11 -14.46
CA LYS A 233 -38.81 -28.77 -15.20
C LYS A 233 -40.10 -27.95 -15.16
#